data_bcd9f241a5f24f2925599a165e19ea89
#
_entry.id   bcd9f241a5f24f2925599a165e19ea89
#
_cell.length_a   1.000
_cell.length_b   1.000
_cell.length_c   1.000
_cell.angle_alpha   90.00
_cell.angle_beta   90.00
_cell.angle_gamma   90.00
#
_symmetry.space_group_name_H-M   'P 1'
#
loop_
_entity.id
_entity.type
_entity.pdbx_description
1 polymer ?
#
loop_
_entity_poly.entity_id
_entity_poly.type
_entity_poly.pdbx_seq_one_letter_code
_entity_poly.pdbx_strand_id
1 'polypeptide(L)'
;MAVVTMKQLLDSGTHFGHQTRRWNPKMKRFIFTDRNGIYIIDLQQTLTFIDKAYEFVKETVAHGGSVLFVGTKKQAQESVAAEATRVGMPYVNQRWLGGMLTNFSTVHKRLQRLKELEAMEQTGGFEGRTKKEILGLTREKNKLERSLGGIRDMAKVPSAIWVVDTNKEHIAVGEARKLGIPVIAILDTNCDPDEVDYPIPGNDDAIRSAALLTKVIASAVAEASSSCSHSASGSADSASGLPSPRPRPARACRPSATADAITLVSSAAERIASSLPGIG
;
A
#
# COMPACT_ATOMS: atom_id res chain seq x y z
N MET A 1 -8.49 -23.66 -2.62
CA MET A 1 -7.49 -24.27 -3.53
C MET A 1 -6.21 -23.47 -3.35
N ALA A 2 -5.04 -24.12 -3.27
CA ALA A 2 -3.77 -23.39 -3.16
C ALA A 2 -3.58 -22.51 -4.41
N VAL A 3 -3.37 -21.22 -4.21
CA VAL A 3 -3.24 -20.22 -5.27
C VAL A 3 -1.97 -20.47 -6.10
N VAL A 4 -0.94 -21.07 -5.47
CA VAL A 4 0.36 -21.40 -6.07
C VAL A 4 0.73 -22.83 -5.72
N THR A 5 1.36 -23.53 -6.66
CA THR A 5 1.87 -24.88 -6.41
C THR A 5 3.30 -24.83 -5.84
N MET A 6 3.63 -25.85 -5.02
CA MET A 6 5.00 -26.03 -4.50
C MET A 6 6.05 -26.05 -5.62
N LYS A 7 5.72 -26.67 -6.75
CA LYS A 7 6.61 -26.75 -7.92
C LYS A 7 6.93 -25.35 -8.48
N GLN A 8 5.93 -24.47 -8.59
CA GLN A 8 6.15 -23.08 -9.06
C GLN A 8 7.07 -22.30 -8.14
N LEU A 9 6.93 -22.48 -6.81
CA LEU A 9 7.82 -21.84 -5.82
C LEU A 9 9.26 -22.36 -5.94
N LEU A 10 9.44 -23.66 -6.14
CA LEU A 10 10.76 -24.26 -6.36
C LEU A 10 11.40 -23.77 -7.66
N ASP A 11 10.66 -23.77 -8.76
CA ASP A 11 11.13 -23.35 -10.09
C ASP A 11 11.48 -21.84 -10.13
N SER A 12 10.80 -21.01 -9.32
CA SER A 12 11.09 -19.60 -9.18
C SER A 12 12.28 -19.28 -8.27
N GLY A 13 12.78 -20.28 -7.50
CA GLY A 13 13.88 -20.11 -6.56
C GLY A 13 13.51 -19.36 -5.28
N THR A 14 12.23 -19.38 -4.88
CA THR A 14 11.72 -18.73 -3.66
C THR A 14 12.31 -19.31 -2.37
N HIS A 15 12.77 -20.58 -2.41
CA HIS A 15 13.33 -21.29 -1.26
C HIS A 15 14.75 -20.86 -0.88
N PHE A 16 15.46 -20.14 -1.73
CA PHE A 16 16.81 -19.66 -1.42
C PHE A 16 16.73 -18.42 -0.53
N GLY A 17 17.46 -18.44 0.57
CA GLY A 17 17.68 -17.29 1.41
C GLY A 17 19.08 -16.70 1.25
N HIS A 18 19.46 -15.84 2.16
CA HIS A 18 20.79 -15.24 2.21
C HIS A 18 21.84 -16.16 2.83
N GLN A 19 23.10 -15.74 2.73
CA GLN A 19 24.22 -16.42 3.40
C GLN A 19 24.02 -16.45 4.92
N THR A 20 24.49 -17.51 5.57
CA THR A 20 24.38 -17.73 7.03
C THR A 20 24.98 -16.59 7.88
N ARG A 21 25.89 -15.77 7.31
CA ARG A 21 26.48 -14.60 7.99
C ARG A 21 25.53 -13.39 8.08
N ARG A 22 24.50 -13.31 7.25
CA ARG A 22 23.60 -12.15 7.11
C ARG A 22 22.16 -12.45 7.54
N TRP A 23 21.95 -13.37 8.44
CA TRP A 23 20.62 -13.76 8.84
C TRP A 23 20.13 -13.02 10.10
N ASN A 24 18.82 -12.92 10.24
CA ASN A 24 18.18 -12.45 11.46
C ASN A 24 17.76 -13.65 12.32
N PRO A 25 18.17 -13.74 13.62
CA PRO A 25 17.77 -14.84 14.50
C PRO A 25 16.26 -15.06 14.60
N LYS A 26 15.44 -14.02 14.48
CA LYS A 26 13.98 -14.11 14.49
C LYS A 26 13.41 -14.91 13.33
N MET A 27 14.14 -14.98 12.21
CA MET A 27 13.76 -15.77 11.03
C MET A 27 13.99 -17.27 11.19
N LYS A 28 14.59 -17.73 12.29
CA LYS A 28 14.86 -19.15 12.57
C LYS A 28 13.63 -20.04 12.37
N ARG A 29 12.45 -19.55 12.71
CA ARG A 29 11.17 -20.27 12.59
C ARG A 29 10.75 -20.60 11.15
N PHE A 30 11.28 -19.88 10.16
CA PHE A 30 10.97 -20.03 8.73
C PHE A 30 12.07 -20.77 7.96
N ILE A 31 13.20 -21.06 8.60
CA ILE A 31 14.34 -21.72 7.98
C ILE A 31 14.21 -23.22 8.15
N PHE A 32 14.24 -23.95 7.04
CA PHE A 32 14.21 -25.42 7.03
C PHE A 32 15.60 -26.02 7.34
N THR A 33 16.64 -25.57 6.62
CA THR A 33 18.03 -26.05 6.77
C THR A 33 19.00 -25.06 6.18
N ASP A 34 20.29 -25.31 6.33
CA ASP A 34 21.35 -24.65 5.59
C ASP A 34 22.05 -25.64 4.65
N ARG A 35 22.44 -25.15 3.48
CA ARG A 35 23.20 -25.92 2.49
C ARG A 35 24.24 -25.03 1.83
N ASN A 36 25.50 -25.44 1.85
CA ASN A 36 26.60 -24.68 1.28
C ASN A 36 26.71 -23.23 1.81
N GLY A 37 26.38 -22.99 3.08
CA GLY A 37 26.43 -21.67 3.68
C GLY A 37 25.30 -20.71 3.25
N ILE A 38 24.21 -21.25 2.65
CA ILE A 38 22.99 -20.53 2.28
C ILE A 38 21.82 -21.16 3.02
N TYR A 39 20.97 -20.36 3.63
CA TYR A 39 19.74 -20.83 4.26
C TYR A 39 18.68 -21.20 3.23
N ILE A 40 17.95 -22.26 3.52
CA ILE A 40 16.82 -22.72 2.72
C ILE A 40 15.54 -22.45 3.53
N ILE A 41 14.62 -21.72 2.92
CA ILE A 41 13.33 -21.33 3.51
C ILE A 41 12.33 -22.48 3.35
N ASP A 42 11.50 -22.71 4.37
CA ASP A 42 10.44 -23.72 4.37
C ASP A 42 9.25 -23.26 3.51
N LEU A 43 9.13 -23.86 2.34
CA LEU A 43 8.06 -23.54 1.38
C LEU A 43 6.67 -24.02 1.83
N GLN A 44 6.55 -24.98 2.75
CA GLN A 44 5.25 -25.41 3.27
C GLN A 44 4.61 -24.29 4.11
N GLN A 45 5.43 -23.67 4.94
CA GLN A 45 5.01 -22.49 5.67
C GLN A 45 4.71 -21.32 4.72
N THR A 46 5.58 -21.10 3.72
CA THR A 46 5.37 -20.04 2.70
C THR A 46 4.00 -20.17 2.04
N LEU A 47 3.58 -21.35 1.62
CA LEU A 47 2.24 -21.57 1.04
C LEU A 47 1.12 -21.14 1.99
N THR A 48 1.21 -21.53 3.25
CA THR A 48 0.20 -21.16 4.27
C THR A 48 0.12 -19.64 4.47
N PHE A 49 1.25 -18.95 4.44
CA PHE A 49 1.28 -17.49 4.58
C PHE A 49 0.83 -16.77 3.29
N ILE A 50 1.09 -17.33 2.12
CA ILE A 50 0.55 -16.83 0.86
C ILE A 50 -0.98 -16.90 0.87
N ASP A 51 -1.57 -18.03 1.26
CA ASP A 51 -3.02 -18.20 1.30
C ASP A 51 -3.67 -17.17 2.25
N LYS A 52 -3.10 -16.96 3.45
CA LYS A 52 -3.58 -15.93 4.40
C LYS A 52 -3.48 -14.51 3.84
N ALA A 53 -2.35 -14.17 3.22
CA ALA A 53 -2.17 -12.85 2.61
C ALA A 53 -3.12 -12.63 1.44
N TYR A 54 -3.37 -13.67 0.65
CA TYR A 54 -4.30 -13.66 -0.47
C TYR A 54 -5.74 -13.37 -0.03
N GLU A 55 -6.22 -14.08 0.99
CA GLU A 55 -7.56 -13.87 1.57
C GLU A 55 -7.70 -12.47 2.13
N PHE A 56 -6.72 -11.99 2.90
CA PHE A 56 -6.72 -10.64 3.45
C PHE A 56 -6.79 -9.56 2.35
N VAL A 57 -5.98 -9.68 1.28
CA VAL A 57 -6.00 -8.74 0.16
C VAL A 57 -7.35 -8.77 -0.55
N LYS A 58 -7.91 -9.95 -0.76
CA LYS A 58 -9.21 -10.14 -1.39
C LYS A 58 -10.34 -9.46 -0.59
N GLU A 59 -10.36 -9.64 0.72
CA GLU A 59 -11.31 -8.99 1.61
C GLU A 59 -11.14 -7.46 1.61
N THR A 60 -9.91 -6.98 1.72
CA THR A 60 -9.61 -5.54 1.71
C THR A 60 -10.11 -4.86 0.44
N VAL A 61 -9.87 -5.46 -0.72
CA VAL A 61 -10.31 -4.91 -2.01
C VAL A 61 -11.81 -5.07 -2.21
N ALA A 62 -12.43 -6.16 -1.75
CA ALA A 62 -13.88 -6.34 -1.78
C ALA A 62 -14.63 -5.25 -0.99
N HIS A 63 -14.01 -4.72 0.07
CA HIS A 63 -14.53 -3.56 0.83
C HIS A 63 -14.19 -2.20 0.19
N GLY A 64 -13.67 -2.18 -1.04
CA GLY A 64 -13.29 -0.96 -1.76
C GLY A 64 -11.97 -0.34 -1.30
N GLY A 65 -11.14 -1.10 -0.58
CA GLY A 65 -9.78 -0.69 -0.20
C GLY A 65 -8.82 -0.75 -1.39
N SER A 66 -7.78 0.08 -1.34
CA SER A 66 -6.69 0.05 -2.31
C SER A 66 -5.41 -0.52 -1.69
N VAL A 67 -4.63 -1.24 -2.49
CA VAL A 67 -3.35 -1.82 -2.11
C VAL A 67 -2.24 -1.09 -2.85
N LEU A 68 -1.27 -0.55 -2.11
CA LEU A 68 -0.10 0.11 -2.69
C LEU A 68 1.03 -0.90 -2.87
N PHE A 69 1.49 -1.07 -4.10
CA PHE A 69 2.60 -1.96 -4.43
C PHE A 69 3.94 -1.21 -4.32
N VAL A 70 4.86 -1.70 -3.48
CA VAL A 70 6.16 -1.08 -3.23
C VAL A 70 7.28 -2.07 -3.55
N GLY A 71 8.16 -1.70 -4.47
CA GLY A 71 9.31 -2.52 -4.84
C GLY A 71 10.35 -1.71 -5.59
N THR A 72 11.28 -1.10 -4.84
CA THR A 72 12.36 -0.28 -5.44
C THR A 72 13.60 -1.10 -5.78
N LYS A 73 13.62 -2.40 -5.43
CA LYS A 73 14.69 -3.32 -5.78
C LYS A 73 14.72 -3.52 -7.30
N LYS A 74 15.89 -3.43 -7.93
CA LYS A 74 16.01 -3.54 -9.40
C LYS A 74 15.35 -4.79 -9.97
N GLN A 75 15.41 -5.90 -9.23
CA GLN A 75 14.82 -7.18 -9.60
C GLN A 75 13.27 -7.17 -9.59
N ALA A 76 12.67 -6.30 -8.77
CA ALA A 76 11.22 -6.23 -8.58
C ALA A 76 10.56 -5.06 -9.35
N GLN A 77 11.33 -4.06 -9.78
CA GLN A 77 10.80 -2.81 -10.36
C GLN A 77 9.84 -3.03 -11.52
N GLU A 78 10.23 -3.90 -12.47
CA GLU A 78 9.46 -4.15 -13.67
C GLU A 78 8.20 -4.99 -13.39
N SER A 79 8.36 -6.05 -12.59
CA SER A 79 7.24 -6.93 -12.24
C SER A 79 6.18 -6.22 -11.39
N VAL A 80 6.61 -5.39 -10.44
CA VAL A 80 5.70 -4.58 -9.61
C VAL A 80 4.93 -3.58 -10.47
N ALA A 81 5.61 -2.87 -11.37
CA ALA A 81 4.94 -1.91 -12.26
C ALA A 81 3.94 -2.59 -13.20
N ALA A 82 4.34 -3.72 -13.84
CA ALA A 82 3.49 -4.45 -14.77
C ALA A 82 2.22 -5.00 -14.08
N GLU A 83 2.38 -5.67 -12.94
CA GLU A 83 1.28 -6.28 -12.23
C GLU A 83 0.34 -5.25 -11.59
N ALA A 84 0.89 -4.18 -10.99
CA ALA A 84 0.07 -3.11 -10.42
C ALA A 84 -0.73 -2.37 -11.49
N THR A 85 -0.12 -2.10 -12.65
CA THR A 85 -0.83 -1.48 -13.79
C THR A 85 -1.93 -2.40 -14.32
N ARG A 86 -1.68 -3.72 -14.39
CA ARG A 86 -2.67 -4.72 -14.82
C ARG A 86 -3.94 -4.69 -13.97
N VAL A 87 -3.80 -4.46 -12.68
CA VAL A 87 -4.94 -4.45 -11.73
C VAL A 87 -5.43 -3.04 -11.37
N GLY A 88 -4.85 -1.99 -11.95
CA GLY A 88 -5.24 -0.60 -11.70
C GLY A 88 -4.92 -0.10 -10.29
N MET A 89 -3.93 -0.69 -9.62
CA MET A 89 -3.52 -0.30 -8.27
C MET A 89 -2.30 0.63 -8.29
N PRO A 90 -2.16 1.52 -7.30
CA PRO A 90 -1.01 2.40 -7.20
C PRO A 90 0.27 1.61 -6.89
N TYR A 91 1.42 2.10 -7.40
CA TYR A 91 2.72 1.47 -7.15
C TYR A 91 3.86 2.47 -7.03
N VAL A 92 4.93 2.04 -6.35
CA VAL A 92 6.21 2.77 -6.23
C VAL A 92 7.34 1.80 -6.58
N ASN A 93 7.99 2.02 -7.72
CA ASN A 93 9.03 1.14 -8.25
C ASN A 93 10.42 1.76 -8.33
N GLN A 94 10.60 3.07 -8.11
CA GLN A 94 11.90 3.72 -8.23
C GLN A 94 12.55 3.99 -6.87
N ARG A 95 11.99 4.91 -6.12
CA ARG A 95 12.49 5.27 -4.80
C ARG A 95 11.34 5.72 -3.90
N TRP A 96 11.29 5.18 -2.70
CA TRP A 96 10.39 5.69 -1.68
C TRP A 96 10.82 7.09 -1.22
N LEU A 97 9.91 8.04 -1.25
CA LEU A 97 10.14 9.37 -0.70
C LEU A 97 9.63 9.41 0.74
N GLY A 98 10.48 9.82 1.69
CA GLY A 98 10.04 9.96 3.07
C GLY A 98 8.84 10.90 3.19
N GLY A 99 7.85 10.50 3.99
CA GLY A 99 6.59 11.23 4.15
C GLY A 99 5.52 10.92 3.08
N MET A 100 5.72 9.88 2.26
CA MET A 100 4.79 9.56 1.18
C MET A 100 3.39 9.15 1.70
N LEU A 101 3.33 8.51 2.86
CA LEU A 101 2.08 8.17 3.55
C LEU A 101 1.77 9.17 4.67
N THR A 102 2.75 9.48 5.53
CA THR A 102 2.57 10.32 6.70
C THR A 102 2.33 11.79 6.37
N ASN A 103 2.86 12.28 5.26
CA ASN A 103 2.66 13.65 4.75
C ASN A 103 2.01 13.65 3.36
N PHE A 104 0.94 12.87 3.22
CA PHE A 104 0.25 12.69 1.94
C PHE A 104 -0.25 14.00 1.33
N SER A 105 -0.63 14.98 2.14
CA SER A 105 -1.08 16.30 1.65
C SER A 105 -0.02 17.02 0.81
N THR A 106 1.24 16.95 1.22
CA THR A 106 2.36 17.53 0.45
C THR A 106 2.64 16.72 -0.81
N VAL A 107 2.56 15.40 -0.75
CA VAL A 107 2.72 14.53 -1.93
C VAL A 107 1.60 14.80 -2.94
N HIS A 108 0.36 14.96 -2.48
CA HIS A 108 -0.78 15.27 -3.33
C HIS A 108 -0.60 16.60 -4.08
N LYS A 109 -0.07 17.64 -3.44
CA LYS A 109 0.30 18.89 -4.12
C LYS A 109 1.33 18.68 -5.23
N ARG A 110 2.30 17.77 -5.04
CA ARG A 110 3.27 17.42 -6.08
C ARG A 110 2.65 16.63 -7.22
N LEU A 111 1.66 15.75 -6.91
CA LEU A 111 0.88 15.05 -7.94
C LEU A 111 0.02 16.03 -8.77
N GLN A 112 -0.60 17.02 -8.13
CA GLN A 112 -1.31 18.10 -8.85
C GLN A 112 -0.36 18.86 -9.77
N ARG A 113 0.84 19.21 -9.28
CA ARG A 113 1.86 19.86 -10.10
C ARG A 113 2.28 19.03 -11.30
N LEU A 114 2.40 17.71 -11.15
CA LEU A 114 2.67 16.81 -12.29
C LEU A 114 1.54 16.87 -13.33
N LYS A 115 0.28 16.78 -12.88
CA LYS A 115 -0.89 16.89 -13.77
C LYS A 115 -0.96 18.25 -14.50
N GLU A 116 -0.62 19.35 -13.81
CA GLU A 116 -0.52 20.68 -14.43
C GLU A 116 0.54 20.72 -15.54
N LEU A 117 1.74 20.15 -15.29
CA LEU A 117 2.81 20.13 -16.28
C LEU A 117 2.45 19.29 -17.51
N GLU A 118 1.76 18.18 -17.31
CA GLU A 118 1.22 17.34 -18.39
C GLU A 118 0.15 18.06 -19.21
N ALA A 119 -0.79 18.73 -18.53
CA ALA A 119 -1.81 19.53 -19.18
C ALA A 119 -1.21 20.69 -20.00
N MET A 120 -0.19 21.37 -19.46
CA MET A 120 0.53 22.43 -20.20
C MET A 120 1.21 21.89 -21.46
N GLU A 121 1.78 20.70 -21.41
CA GLU A 121 2.41 20.06 -22.57
C GLU A 121 1.38 19.72 -23.65
N GLN A 122 0.21 19.18 -23.26
CA GLN A 122 -0.86 18.80 -24.18
C GLN A 122 -1.56 20.01 -24.82
N THR A 123 -1.73 21.11 -24.08
CA THR A 123 -2.44 22.32 -24.55
C THR A 123 -1.53 23.31 -25.28
N GLY A 124 -0.27 22.97 -25.56
CA GLY A 124 0.67 23.90 -26.21
C GLY A 124 1.13 25.05 -25.30
N GLY A 125 0.95 24.94 -23.99
CA GLY A 125 1.30 25.98 -23.01
C GLY A 125 2.79 26.32 -22.90
N PHE A 126 3.61 25.74 -23.77
CA PHE A 126 5.01 26.09 -23.97
C PHE A 126 5.22 27.18 -25.06
N GLU A 127 4.18 27.54 -25.82
CA GLU A 127 4.24 28.58 -26.81
C GLU A 127 4.50 29.95 -26.14
N GLY A 128 5.47 30.70 -26.66
CA GLY A 128 5.90 31.98 -26.09
C GLY A 128 6.91 31.93 -24.95
N ARG A 129 7.32 30.72 -24.48
CA ARG A 129 8.38 30.55 -23.46
C ARG A 129 9.76 30.39 -24.09
N THR A 130 10.79 30.75 -23.34
CA THR A 130 12.17 30.53 -23.79
C THR A 130 12.55 29.04 -23.79
N LYS A 131 13.42 28.60 -24.70
CA LYS A 131 13.91 27.21 -24.77
C LYS A 131 14.48 26.72 -23.45
N LYS A 132 15.11 27.61 -22.67
CA LYS A 132 15.68 27.29 -21.36
C LYS A 132 14.59 26.94 -20.31
N GLU A 133 13.49 27.71 -20.32
CA GLU A 133 12.35 27.47 -19.42
C GLU A 133 11.64 26.16 -19.77
N ILE A 134 11.40 25.91 -21.05
CA ILE A 134 10.79 24.65 -21.53
C ILE A 134 11.62 23.45 -21.07
N LEU A 135 12.94 23.52 -21.25
CA LEU A 135 13.83 22.45 -20.81
C LEU A 135 13.79 22.27 -19.27
N GLY A 136 13.67 23.35 -18.51
CA GLY A 136 13.50 23.32 -17.05
C GLY A 136 12.23 22.59 -16.62
N LEU A 137 11.09 22.96 -17.22
CA LEU A 137 9.78 22.33 -16.95
C LEU A 137 9.73 20.85 -17.36
N THR A 138 10.32 20.51 -18.51
CA THR A 138 10.42 19.12 -18.97
C THR A 138 11.26 18.26 -18.02
N ARG A 139 12.37 18.81 -17.51
CA ARG A 139 13.19 18.10 -16.50
C ARG A 139 12.44 17.92 -15.17
N GLU A 140 11.69 18.93 -14.73
CA GLU A 140 10.83 18.85 -13.55
C GLU A 140 9.76 17.76 -13.74
N LYS A 141 9.04 17.77 -14.87
CA LYS A 141 8.05 16.74 -15.22
C LYS A 141 8.65 15.35 -15.16
N ASN A 142 9.74 15.10 -15.90
CA ASN A 142 10.37 13.77 -15.95
C ASN A 142 10.86 13.28 -14.57
N LYS A 143 11.32 14.20 -13.71
CA LYS A 143 11.72 13.87 -12.33
C LYS A 143 10.51 13.47 -11.47
N LEU A 144 9.41 14.21 -11.57
CA LEU A 144 8.17 13.90 -10.84
C LEU A 144 7.53 12.61 -11.36
N GLU A 145 7.43 12.43 -12.65
CA GLU A 145 6.89 11.25 -13.30
C GLU A 145 7.65 9.99 -12.90
N ARG A 146 8.97 10.04 -12.91
CA ARG A 146 9.82 8.92 -12.48
C ARG A 146 9.60 8.52 -11.02
N SER A 147 9.36 9.48 -10.13
CA SER A 147 9.24 9.21 -8.68
C SER A 147 7.81 9.00 -8.21
N LEU A 148 6.82 9.62 -8.84
CA LEU A 148 5.43 9.66 -8.41
C LEU A 148 4.44 9.14 -9.46
N GLY A 149 4.91 8.78 -10.66
CA GLY A 149 4.06 8.35 -11.76
C GLY A 149 3.12 7.19 -11.41
N GLY A 150 3.61 6.23 -10.64
CA GLY A 150 2.81 5.06 -10.25
C GLY A 150 1.71 5.35 -9.20
N ILE A 151 1.75 6.49 -8.54
CA ILE A 151 0.72 6.90 -7.55
C ILE A 151 -0.13 8.08 -8.04
N ARG A 152 -0.08 8.37 -9.35
CA ARG A 152 -0.76 9.53 -9.99
C ARG A 152 -2.24 9.63 -9.61
N ASP A 153 -2.95 8.52 -9.58
CA ASP A 153 -4.40 8.46 -9.39
C ASP A 153 -4.80 8.14 -7.95
N MET A 154 -3.84 8.08 -7.04
CA MET A 154 -4.08 7.84 -5.64
C MET A 154 -4.68 9.09 -4.97
N ALA A 155 -5.98 9.05 -4.65
CA ALA A 155 -6.69 10.13 -3.98
C ALA A 155 -6.66 10.04 -2.46
N LYS A 156 -6.47 8.84 -1.92
CA LYS A 156 -6.49 8.55 -0.47
C LYS A 156 -5.29 7.69 -0.09
N VAL A 157 -4.98 7.67 1.18
CA VAL A 157 -4.00 6.73 1.76
C VAL A 157 -4.47 5.29 1.54
N PRO A 158 -3.60 4.36 1.12
CA PRO A 158 -3.99 2.98 0.82
C PRO A 158 -4.42 2.23 2.08
N SER A 159 -5.28 1.23 1.91
CA SER A 159 -5.79 0.38 3.00
C SER A 159 -4.81 -0.72 3.40
N ALA A 160 -3.90 -1.11 2.49
CA ALA A 160 -2.82 -2.05 2.75
C ALA A 160 -1.62 -1.74 1.86
N ILE A 161 -0.43 -2.20 2.24
CA ILE A 161 0.77 -2.10 1.41
C ILE A 161 1.38 -3.48 1.16
N TRP A 162 1.80 -3.70 -0.09
CA TRP A 162 2.61 -4.83 -0.50
C TRP A 162 4.05 -4.38 -0.67
N VAL A 163 5.00 -5.00 0.04
CA VAL A 163 6.40 -4.60 0.05
C VAL A 163 7.29 -5.77 -0.40
N VAL A 164 8.19 -5.49 -1.32
CA VAL A 164 9.26 -6.40 -1.70
C VAL A 164 10.55 -5.91 -1.05
N ASP A 165 11.11 -6.68 -0.11
CA ASP A 165 12.30 -6.35 0.70
C ASP A 165 12.06 -5.25 1.75
N THR A 166 11.76 -5.66 2.98
CA THR A 166 11.51 -4.75 4.10
C THR A 166 12.77 -4.00 4.55
N ASN A 167 13.96 -4.59 4.41
CA ASN A 167 15.21 -3.93 4.78
C ASN A 167 15.49 -2.69 3.92
N LYS A 168 15.20 -2.79 2.63
CA LYS A 168 15.40 -1.67 1.71
C LYS A 168 14.31 -0.60 1.89
N GLU A 169 13.09 -1.05 2.12
CA GLU A 169 11.91 -0.19 2.24
C GLU A 169 11.53 0.10 3.71
N HIS A 170 12.51 0.07 4.63
CA HIS A 170 12.27 0.30 6.07
C HIS A 170 11.52 1.61 6.37
N ILE A 171 11.70 2.64 5.52
CA ILE A 171 10.97 3.91 5.67
C ILE A 171 9.49 3.70 5.36
N ALA A 172 9.16 2.98 4.29
CA ALA A 172 7.78 2.69 3.90
C ALA A 172 7.06 1.87 4.98
N VAL A 173 7.71 0.81 5.47
CA VAL A 173 7.20 -0.03 6.56
C VAL A 173 7.00 0.79 7.84
N GLY A 174 7.99 1.63 8.21
CA GLY A 174 7.89 2.51 9.37
C GLY A 174 6.76 3.54 9.28
N GLU A 175 6.50 4.10 8.10
CA GLU A 175 5.39 5.02 7.87
C GLU A 175 4.03 4.30 7.93
N ALA A 176 3.92 3.12 7.34
CA ALA A 176 2.70 2.32 7.37
C ALA A 176 2.32 1.93 8.81
N ARG A 177 3.27 1.46 9.61
CA ARG A 177 3.05 1.13 11.02
C ARG A 177 2.60 2.33 11.85
N LYS A 178 3.16 3.53 11.61
CA LYS A 178 2.72 4.76 12.29
C LYS A 178 1.26 5.12 11.99
N LEU A 179 0.78 4.77 10.80
CA LEU A 179 -0.60 5.03 10.37
C LEU A 179 -1.54 3.86 10.64
N GLY A 180 -1.04 2.74 11.18
CA GLY A 180 -1.83 1.53 11.40
C GLY A 180 -2.28 0.84 10.10
N ILE A 181 -1.52 1.01 9.02
CA ILE A 181 -1.81 0.37 7.73
C ILE A 181 -1.16 -1.02 7.73
N PRO A 182 -1.91 -2.09 7.50
CA PRO A 182 -1.37 -3.44 7.46
C PRO A 182 -0.35 -3.61 6.34
N VAL A 183 0.78 -4.24 6.69
CA VAL A 183 1.92 -4.48 5.82
C VAL A 183 1.97 -5.94 5.43
N ILE A 184 1.95 -6.21 4.14
CA ILE A 184 2.18 -7.52 3.55
C ILE A 184 3.57 -7.47 2.90
N ALA A 185 4.48 -8.37 3.25
CA ALA A 185 5.81 -8.31 2.67
C ALA A 185 6.45 -9.68 2.41
N ILE A 186 7.32 -9.71 1.40
CA ILE A 186 8.27 -10.80 1.21
C ILE A 186 9.37 -10.64 2.25
N LEU A 187 9.65 -11.69 3.00
CA LEU A 187 10.69 -11.71 4.02
C LEU A 187 11.76 -12.73 3.66
N ASP A 188 12.94 -12.25 3.35
CA ASP A 188 14.12 -13.10 3.26
C ASP A 188 14.74 -13.33 4.66
N THR A 189 15.72 -14.19 4.76
CA THR A 189 16.35 -14.60 6.02
C THR A 189 17.06 -13.48 6.79
N ASN A 190 17.29 -12.31 6.19
CA ASN A 190 17.91 -11.11 6.77
C ASN A 190 16.88 -10.09 7.34
N CYS A 191 15.58 -10.30 7.13
CA CYS A 191 14.53 -9.37 7.50
C CYS A 191 14.02 -9.59 8.94
N ASP A 192 13.31 -8.61 9.52
CA ASP A 192 12.61 -8.75 10.79
C ASP A 192 11.14 -9.07 10.56
N PRO A 193 10.66 -10.28 10.95
CA PRO A 193 9.26 -10.65 10.77
C PRO A 193 8.28 -9.90 11.68
N ASP A 194 8.75 -9.28 12.76
CA ASP A 194 7.89 -8.56 13.71
C ASP A 194 7.51 -7.15 13.20
N GLU A 195 8.08 -6.72 12.11
CA GLU A 195 7.74 -5.45 11.45
C GLU A 195 6.56 -5.55 10.49
N VAL A 196 6.07 -6.77 10.20
CA VAL A 196 5.12 -7.06 9.14
C VAL A 196 3.93 -7.83 9.71
N ASP A 197 2.70 -7.45 9.29
CA ASP A 197 1.47 -8.11 9.74
C ASP A 197 1.23 -9.43 9.00
N TYR A 198 1.51 -9.45 7.70
CA TYR A 198 1.36 -10.64 6.84
C TYR A 198 2.71 -11.00 6.21
N PRO A 199 3.57 -11.72 6.95
CA PRO A 199 4.89 -12.13 6.46
C PRO A 199 4.75 -13.27 5.44
N ILE A 200 5.44 -13.15 4.30
CA ILE A 200 5.57 -14.23 3.31
C ILE A 200 7.06 -14.58 3.23
N PRO A 201 7.51 -15.67 3.89
CA PRO A 201 8.90 -16.09 3.80
C PRO A 201 9.27 -16.47 2.38
N GLY A 202 10.31 -15.85 1.82
CA GLY A 202 10.73 -16.11 0.45
C GLY A 202 11.89 -15.25 0.00
N ASN A 203 12.49 -15.62 -1.12
CA ASN A 203 13.61 -14.92 -1.73
C ASN A 203 13.13 -13.61 -2.39
N ASP A 204 13.68 -12.51 -1.98
CA ASP A 204 13.40 -11.18 -2.50
C ASP A 204 14.41 -10.72 -3.57
N ASP A 205 15.54 -11.46 -3.74
CA ASP A 205 16.60 -11.15 -4.72
C ASP A 205 16.35 -11.78 -6.09
N ALA A 206 15.60 -12.88 -6.15
CA ALA A 206 15.33 -13.56 -7.41
C ALA A 206 14.20 -12.87 -8.18
N ILE A 207 14.46 -12.44 -9.42
CA ILE A 207 13.47 -11.80 -10.30
C ILE A 207 12.22 -12.66 -10.44
N ARG A 208 12.37 -13.97 -10.62
CA ARG A 208 11.26 -14.91 -10.79
C ARG A 208 10.42 -15.07 -9.52
N SER A 209 11.07 -15.08 -8.34
CA SER A 209 10.37 -15.16 -7.05
C SER A 209 9.55 -13.91 -6.78
N ALA A 210 10.16 -12.73 -6.88
CA ALA A 210 9.48 -11.46 -6.72
C ALA A 210 8.31 -11.29 -7.70
N ALA A 211 8.50 -11.67 -8.98
CA ALA A 211 7.47 -11.62 -9.99
C ALA A 211 6.30 -12.58 -9.68
N LEU A 212 6.59 -13.83 -9.29
CA LEU A 212 5.58 -14.82 -8.94
C LEU A 212 4.72 -14.35 -7.77
N LEU A 213 5.35 -13.94 -6.67
CA LEU A 213 4.66 -13.51 -5.47
C LEU A 213 3.84 -12.23 -5.70
N THR A 214 4.39 -11.26 -6.43
CA THR A 214 3.66 -10.03 -6.80
C THR A 214 2.46 -10.37 -7.70
N LYS A 215 2.60 -11.28 -8.66
CA LYS A 215 1.51 -11.75 -9.51
C LYS A 215 0.39 -12.40 -8.70
N VAL A 216 0.72 -13.16 -7.68
CA VAL A 216 -0.25 -13.82 -6.78
C VAL A 216 -1.10 -12.77 -6.06
N ILE A 217 -0.46 -11.78 -5.44
CA ILE A 217 -1.16 -10.69 -4.76
C ILE A 217 -2.01 -9.86 -5.75
N ALA A 218 -1.47 -9.57 -6.92
CA ALA A 218 -2.23 -8.89 -7.97
C ALA A 218 -3.45 -9.70 -8.46
N SER A 219 -3.35 -11.04 -8.47
CA SER A 219 -4.49 -11.90 -8.80
C SER A 219 -5.59 -11.86 -7.74
N ALA A 220 -5.23 -11.76 -6.45
CA ALA A 220 -6.20 -11.54 -5.37
C ALA A 220 -6.99 -10.24 -5.57
N VAL A 221 -6.30 -9.17 -5.97
CA VAL A 221 -6.92 -7.88 -6.29
C VAL A 221 -7.87 -8.00 -7.48
N ALA A 222 -7.44 -8.68 -8.56
CA ALA A 222 -8.25 -8.88 -9.76
C ALA A 222 -9.53 -9.70 -9.49
N GLU A 223 -9.44 -10.76 -8.69
CA GLU A 223 -10.61 -11.56 -8.31
C GLU A 223 -11.60 -10.76 -7.46
N ALA A 224 -11.11 -9.97 -6.49
CA ALA A 224 -11.97 -9.15 -5.66
C ALA A 224 -12.71 -8.07 -6.48
N SER A 225 -12.02 -7.42 -7.42
CA SER A 225 -12.62 -6.40 -8.28
C SER A 225 -13.65 -6.99 -9.24
N SER A 226 -13.44 -8.20 -9.76
CA SER A 226 -14.41 -8.88 -10.63
C SER A 226 -15.68 -9.32 -9.87
N SER A 227 -15.55 -9.75 -8.63
CA SER A 227 -16.71 -10.12 -7.79
C SER A 227 -17.59 -8.93 -7.44
N CYS A 228 -17.00 -7.74 -7.26
CA CYS A 228 -17.73 -6.51 -6.95
C CYS A 228 -18.56 -6.01 -8.15
N SER A 229 -18.07 -6.21 -9.39
CA SER A 229 -18.79 -5.81 -10.60
C SER A 229 -20.03 -6.69 -10.89
N HIS A 230 -20.02 -7.95 -10.49
CA HIS A 230 -21.17 -8.86 -10.65
C HIS A 230 -22.31 -8.59 -9.67
N SER A 231 -22.02 -8.08 -8.49
CA SER A 231 -23.05 -7.71 -7.51
C SER A 231 -23.78 -6.41 -7.85
N ALA A 232 -23.17 -5.53 -8.66
CA ALA A 232 -23.77 -4.27 -9.09
C ALA A 232 -24.69 -4.41 -10.31
N SER A 233 -24.56 -5.46 -11.09
CA SER A 233 -25.39 -5.70 -12.31
C SER A 233 -26.62 -6.56 -12.06
N GLY A 234 -26.76 -7.15 -10.87
CA GLY A 234 -27.86 -8.06 -10.52
C GLY A 234 -29.13 -7.41 -9.97
N SER A 235 -29.21 -6.07 -9.81
CA SER A 235 -30.34 -5.39 -9.20
C SER A 235 -31.14 -4.45 -10.12
N ALA A 236 -30.97 -4.56 -11.45
CA ALA A 236 -31.63 -3.65 -12.40
C ALA A 236 -32.81 -4.24 -13.19
N ASP A 237 -33.18 -5.51 -13.00
CA ASP A 237 -34.31 -6.13 -13.74
C ASP A 237 -35.33 -6.79 -12.82
N SER A 238 -36.05 -5.99 -12.01
CA SER A 238 -37.41 -6.35 -11.56
C SER A 238 -38.03 -5.22 -10.75
N ALA A 239 -38.47 -4.14 -11.38
CA ALA A 239 -39.47 -3.23 -10.81
C ALA A 239 -40.16 -2.41 -11.90
N SER A 240 -40.92 -3.08 -12.77
CA SER A 240 -42.03 -2.45 -13.50
C SER A 240 -43.32 -2.71 -12.75
N GLY A 241 -43.86 -1.69 -12.11
CA GLY A 241 -45.24 -1.70 -11.67
C GLY A 241 -45.49 -1.51 -10.17
N LEU A 242 -45.40 -0.26 -9.68
CA LEU A 242 -46.21 0.20 -8.54
C LEU A 242 -46.31 1.74 -8.56
N PRO A 243 -47.47 2.33 -8.23
CA PRO A 243 -47.76 3.75 -8.43
C PRO A 243 -47.07 4.64 -7.38
N SER A 244 -46.66 5.83 -7.82
CA SER A 244 -46.01 6.86 -7.04
C SER A 244 -46.77 7.24 -5.76
N PRO A 245 -46.15 7.26 -4.58
CA PRO A 245 -46.74 7.86 -3.39
C PRO A 245 -46.59 9.39 -3.43
N ARG A 246 -47.71 10.07 -3.11
CA ARG A 246 -47.85 11.53 -2.98
C ARG A 246 -46.85 12.10 -1.96
N PRO A 247 -46.37 13.34 -2.14
CA PRO A 247 -45.46 13.97 -1.19
C PRO A 247 -46.19 14.34 0.12
N ARG A 248 -45.62 13.92 1.25
CA ARG A 248 -46.05 14.38 2.59
C ARG A 248 -45.44 15.76 2.88
N PRO A 249 -46.20 16.65 3.59
CA PRO A 249 -45.73 17.98 3.93
C PRO A 249 -44.57 17.94 4.94
N ALA A 250 -43.61 18.85 4.76
CA ALA A 250 -42.43 19.04 5.60
C ALA A 250 -42.81 19.28 7.07
N ARG A 251 -42.35 18.42 7.97
CA ARG A 251 -42.33 18.69 9.41
C ARG A 251 -41.14 19.55 9.76
N ALA A 252 -41.40 20.70 10.34
CA ALA A 252 -40.40 21.64 10.86
C ALA A 252 -39.45 20.94 11.85
N CYS A 253 -38.15 20.98 11.57
CA CYS A 253 -37.12 20.64 12.51
C CYS A 253 -37.07 21.68 13.64
N ARG A 254 -37.30 21.24 14.87
CA ARG A 254 -36.97 21.97 16.08
C ARG A 254 -35.44 21.91 16.28
N PRO A 255 -34.74 22.99 16.67
CA PRO A 255 -33.36 22.93 17.07
C PRO A 255 -33.24 22.29 18.45
N SER A 256 -32.51 21.18 18.56
CA SER A 256 -32.10 20.62 19.84
C SER A 256 -30.82 21.29 20.31
N ALA A 257 -30.87 21.84 21.50
CA ALA A 257 -29.80 22.41 22.27
C ALA A 257 -28.62 21.43 22.46
N THR A 258 -27.41 21.87 22.11
CA THR A 258 -26.13 21.34 22.64
C THR A 258 -25.20 22.52 22.85
N ALA A 259 -25.45 23.26 23.90
CA ALA A 259 -24.50 24.16 24.51
C ALA A 259 -24.33 23.68 25.94
N ASP A 260 -23.40 22.79 26.25
CA ASP A 260 -22.90 22.49 27.61
C ASP A 260 -21.81 21.38 27.58
N ALA A 261 -20.73 21.60 26.84
CA ALA A 261 -19.56 20.71 26.89
C ALA A 261 -18.19 21.44 26.82
N ILE A 262 -18.16 22.76 26.98
CA ILE A 262 -16.89 23.52 26.89
C ILE A 262 -16.42 24.02 28.28
N THR A 263 -17.22 23.86 29.33
CA THR A 263 -16.89 24.44 30.67
C THR A 263 -16.20 23.44 31.63
N LEU A 264 -15.96 22.18 31.24
CA LEU A 264 -15.38 21.18 32.15
C LEU A 264 -13.90 20.86 31.94
N VAL A 265 -13.23 21.43 30.95
CA VAL A 265 -11.79 21.20 30.71
C VAL A 265 -10.90 22.29 31.34
N SER A 266 -11.45 23.44 31.72
CA SER A 266 -10.67 24.53 32.34
C SER A 266 -10.43 24.35 33.86
N SER A 267 -11.19 23.49 34.54
CA SER A 267 -11.11 23.29 35.99
C SER A 267 -10.08 22.24 36.43
N ALA A 268 -9.53 21.44 35.52
CA ALA A 268 -8.52 20.43 35.85
C ALA A 268 -7.06 20.91 35.74
N ALA A 269 -6.82 22.01 35.05
CA ALA A 269 -5.47 22.56 34.88
C ALA A 269 -5.00 23.43 36.08
N GLU A 270 -5.89 23.97 36.89
CA GLU A 270 -5.54 24.82 38.02
C GLU A 270 -5.24 24.07 39.34
N ARG A 271 -5.54 22.77 39.41
CA ARG A 271 -5.30 21.97 40.63
C ARG A 271 -3.94 21.26 40.68
N ILE A 272 -3.13 21.32 39.64
CA ILE A 272 -1.79 20.69 39.60
C ILE A 272 -0.66 21.68 39.92
N ALA A 273 -0.94 22.98 39.95
CA ALA A 273 0.06 24.03 40.21
C ALA A 273 0.30 24.38 41.70
N SER A 274 -0.43 23.77 42.64
CA SER A 274 -0.38 24.14 44.04
C SER A 274 0.18 23.08 45.03
N SER A 275 0.85 22.02 44.52
CA SER A 275 1.43 20.99 45.40
C SER A 275 2.86 20.60 44.97
N LEU A 276 3.80 21.53 45.06
CA LEU A 276 5.23 21.23 45.18
C LEU A 276 5.79 21.92 46.43
N PRO A 277 6.23 21.16 47.45
CA PRO A 277 6.97 21.73 48.57
C PRO A 277 8.40 22.03 48.13
N GLY A 278 8.92 23.21 48.51
CA GLY A 278 10.28 23.62 48.26
C GLY A 278 11.29 22.70 48.94
N ILE A 279 12.38 22.47 48.26
CA ILE A 279 13.62 21.94 48.81
C ILE A 279 14.68 23.03 48.57
N GLY A 280 15.28 23.47 49.71
CA GLY A 280 16.35 24.43 49.78
C GLY A 280 17.71 23.91 49.29
#